data_0d2317d83f475d07e609896aa9254350
#
_entry.id   0d2317d83f475d07e609896aa9254350
#
_cell.length_a   1.000
_cell.length_b   1.000
_cell.length_c   1.000
_cell.angle_alpha   90.00
_cell.angle_beta   90.00
_cell.angle_gamma   90.00
#
_symmetry.space_group_name_H-M   'P 1'
#
loop_
_entity.id
_entity.type
_entity.pdbx_description
1 polymer ?
#
loop_
_entity_poly.entity_id
_entity_poly.type
_entity_poly.pdbx_seq_one_letter_code
_entity_poly.pdbx_strand_id
1 'polypeptide(L)'
;MTPRLAVEPLAVTRAAAGKWKVRWRVTNEGEPLQLTAIAAPHGKFRAPDHAIDVRLDQGGTFEPQLEIACAEPAGTEIENAFVILTAEAGGTGWRILARTRVRVDRDGVPHPVTERIDVQEVGFYGQG
;
A
#
# COMPACT_ATOMS: atom_id res chain seq x y z
N MET A 1 6.78 -13.29 -15.92
CA MET A 1 5.39 -13.18 -15.48
C MET A 1 5.25 -12.03 -14.51
N THR A 2 4.29 -11.16 -14.75
CA THR A 2 4.08 -9.95 -13.96
C THR A 2 3.08 -10.21 -12.85
N PRO A 3 3.37 -9.87 -11.59
CA PRO A 3 2.40 -10.00 -10.52
C PRO A 3 1.11 -9.23 -10.80
N ARG A 4 0.00 -9.75 -10.30
CA ARG A 4 -1.30 -9.10 -10.39
C ARG A 4 -1.92 -9.08 -9.00
N LEU A 5 -2.08 -7.88 -8.47
CA LEU A 5 -2.64 -7.68 -7.14
C LEU A 5 -3.76 -6.64 -7.17
N ALA A 6 -4.74 -6.83 -6.29
CA ALA A 6 -5.68 -5.80 -5.93
C ALA A 6 -5.27 -5.28 -4.55
N VAL A 7 -5.37 -3.99 -4.35
CA VAL A 7 -5.07 -3.34 -3.07
C VAL A 7 -6.22 -2.38 -2.78
N GLU A 8 -6.93 -2.62 -1.69
CA GLU A 8 -8.13 -1.86 -1.38
C GLU A 8 -8.12 -1.40 0.07
N PRO A 9 -8.48 -0.14 0.35
CA PRO A 9 -8.68 0.28 1.74
C PRO A 9 -9.96 -0.34 2.30
N LEU A 10 -9.90 -0.79 3.54
CA LEU A 10 -11.04 -1.41 4.23
C LEU A 10 -11.62 -0.51 5.31
N ALA A 11 -10.77 0.11 6.11
CA ALA A 11 -11.22 0.87 7.26
C ALA A 11 -10.17 1.90 7.66
N VAL A 12 -10.63 3.02 8.18
CA VAL A 12 -9.79 4.07 8.73
C VAL A 12 -10.27 4.33 10.15
N THR A 13 -9.34 4.27 11.11
CA THR A 13 -9.64 4.50 12.52
C THR A 13 -8.65 5.50 13.08
N ARG A 14 -9.11 6.43 13.88
CA ARG A 14 -8.22 7.42 14.50
C ARG A 14 -7.34 6.74 15.55
N ALA A 15 -6.04 6.97 15.47
CA ALA A 15 -5.08 6.47 16.45
C ALA A 15 -4.66 7.56 17.44
N ALA A 16 -4.41 8.76 16.92
CA ALA A 16 -4.03 9.94 17.70
C ALA A 16 -4.27 11.17 16.82
N ALA A 17 -3.99 12.36 17.33
CA ALA A 17 -4.11 13.59 16.55
C ALA A 17 -3.18 13.48 15.32
N GLY A 18 -3.75 13.59 14.12
CA GLY A 18 -3.02 13.49 12.88
C GLY A 18 -2.49 12.08 12.56
N LYS A 19 -2.94 11.07 13.28
CA LYS A 19 -2.52 9.70 13.06
C LYS A 19 -3.71 8.78 12.94
N TRP A 20 -3.65 7.90 11.92
CA TRP A 20 -4.77 7.05 11.54
C TRP A 20 -4.29 5.62 11.32
N LYS A 21 -5.08 4.66 11.76
CA LYS A 21 -4.87 3.26 11.42
C LYS A 21 -5.68 2.98 10.19
N VAL A 22 -5.00 2.67 9.10
CA VAL A 22 -5.66 2.33 7.84
C VAL A 22 -5.42 0.85 7.57
N ARG A 23 -6.50 0.11 7.46
CA ARG A 23 -6.45 -1.30 7.13
C ARG A 23 -6.73 -1.48 5.65
N TRP A 24 -5.89 -2.29 5.02
CA TRP A 24 -5.96 -2.56 3.58
C TRP A 24 -6.20 -4.03 3.36
N ARG A 25 -6.75 -4.37 2.21
CA ARG A 25 -6.77 -5.76 1.74
C ARG A 25 -5.94 -5.85 0.48
N VAL A 26 -4.96 -6.76 0.51
CA VAL A 26 -4.14 -7.11 -0.64
C VAL A 26 -4.59 -8.49 -1.09
N THR A 27 -4.98 -8.62 -2.36
CA THR A 27 -5.41 -9.90 -2.94
C THR A 27 -4.47 -10.25 -4.07
N ASN A 28 -3.91 -11.46 -4.04
CA ASN A 28 -3.09 -11.94 -5.13
C ASN A 28 -3.96 -12.59 -6.20
N GLU A 29 -4.02 -11.96 -7.37
CA GLU A 29 -4.81 -12.45 -8.50
C GLU A 29 -3.95 -13.19 -9.53
N GLY A 30 -2.67 -13.31 -9.27
CA GLY A 30 -1.71 -13.97 -10.15
C GLY A 30 -1.04 -15.16 -9.51
N GLU A 31 0.16 -15.46 -9.98
CA GLU A 31 0.94 -16.59 -9.44
C GLU A 31 1.45 -16.29 -8.03
N PRO A 32 1.83 -17.32 -7.28
CA PRO A 32 2.33 -17.15 -5.92
C PRO A 32 3.50 -16.17 -5.85
N LEU A 33 3.52 -15.38 -4.80
CA LEU A 33 4.58 -14.41 -4.56
C LEU A 33 4.82 -14.24 -3.05
N GLN A 34 5.96 -13.61 -2.74
CA GLN A 34 6.36 -13.30 -1.38
C GLN A 34 6.38 -11.78 -1.24
N LEU A 35 5.58 -11.24 -0.33
CA LEU A 35 5.63 -9.81 -0.01
C LEU A 35 6.71 -9.59 1.05
N THR A 36 7.58 -8.62 0.82
CA THR A 36 8.76 -8.40 1.68
C THR A 36 8.77 -7.02 2.34
N ALA A 37 8.02 -6.06 1.84
CA ALA A 37 7.93 -4.75 2.45
C ALA A 37 6.66 -4.03 2.02
N ILE A 38 6.24 -3.08 2.85
CA ILE A 38 5.12 -2.18 2.55
C ILE A 38 5.45 -0.78 3.06
N ALA A 39 5.09 0.24 2.30
CA ALA A 39 5.33 1.63 2.65
C ALA A 39 4.26 2.55 2.08
N ALA A 40 4.07 3.70 2.69
CA ALA A 40 3.29 4.80 2.14
C ALA A 40 4.14 6.06 2.23
N PRO A 41 4.85 6.43 1.14
CA PRO A 41 5.90 7.45 1.23
C PRO A 41 5.43 8.89 1.03
N HIS A 42 4.17 9.13 0.70
CA HIS A 42 3.70 10.50 0.46
C HIS A 42 3.79 11.34 1.73
N GLY A 43 4.35 12.56 1.63
CA GLY A 43 4.56 13.41 2.80
C GLY A 43 3.29 13.78 3.58
N LYS A 44 2.13 13.79 2.92
CA LYS A 44 0.84 14.14 3.54
C LYS A 44 0.00 12.93 3.92
N PHE A 45 0.42 11.73 3.55
CA PHE A 45 -0.28 10.49 3.85
C PHE A 45 0.80 9.41 3.97
N ARG A 46 1.43 9.35 5.14
CA ARG A 46 2.72 8.70 5.26
C ARG A 46 2.77 7.61 6.31
N ALA A 47 3.33 6.47 5.91
CA ALA A 47 3.81 5.43 6.81
C ALA A 47 5.23 5.04 6.38
N PRO A 48 6.15 4.81 7.33
CA PRO A 48 7.50 4.38 6.99
C PRO A 48 7.51 2.97 6.40
N ASP A 49 8.64 2.59 5.83
CA ASP A 49 8.87 1.23 5.36
C ASP A 49 8.72 0.24 6.50
N HIS A 50 7.96 -0.81 6.24
CA HIS A 50 7.85 -1.94 7.14
C HIS A 50 8.27 -3.20 6.42
N ALA A 51 9.23 -3.92 6.98
CA ALA A 51 9.57 -5.25 6.51
C ALA A 51 8.42 -6.20 6.86
N ILE A 52 8.00 -7.00 5.90
CA ILE A 52 7.00 -8.03 6.10
C ILE A 52 7.51 -9.32 5.48
N ASP A 53 6.84 -10.42 5.78
CA ASP A 53 7.21 -11.72 5.27
C ASP A 53 5.93 -12.51 5.08
N VAL A 54 5.28 -12.28 3.94
CA VAL A 54 3.96 -12.84 3.68
C VAL A 54 3.94 -13.52 2.31
N ARG A 55 3.70 -14.82 2.32
CA ARG A 55 3.49 -15.55 1.08
C ARG A 55 2.02 -15.52 0.73
N LEU A 56 1.72 -15.17 -0.51
CA LEU A 56 0.36 -15.21 -1.04
C LEU A 56 0.32 -16.14 -2.25
N ASP A 57 -0.46 -17.20 -2.13
CA ASP A 57 -0.82 -18.03 -3.27
C ASP A 57 -1.91 -17.33 -4.08
N GLN A 58 -2.21 -17.85 -5.25
CA GLN A 58 -3.27 -17.28 -6.07
C GLN A 58 -4.59 -17.28 -5.30
N GLY A 59 -5.25 -16.14 -5.26
CA GLY A 59 -6.49 -15.95 -4.49
C GLY A 59 -6.26 -15.64 -3.02
N GLY A 60 -5.02 -15.71 -2.54
CA GLY A 60 -4.70 -15.41 -1.15
C GLY A 60 -4.85 -13.92 -0.82
N THR A 61 -5.18 -13.62 0.42
CA THR A 61 -5.37 -12.25 0.89
C THR A 61 -4.50 -11.95 2.10
N PHE A 62 -4.15 -10.68 2.24
CA PHE A 62 -3.38 -10.15 3.36
C PHE A 62 -3.99 -8.81 3.75
N GLU A 63 -4.24 -8.59 5.04
CA GLU A 63 -4.89 -7.38 5.51
C GLU A 63 -3.96 -6.61 6.46
N PRO A 64 -2.98 -5.89 5.93
CA PRO A 64 -2.10 -5.10 6.77
C PRO A 64 -2.81 -3.87 7.32
N GLN A 65 -2.40 -3.46 8.52
CA GLN A 65 -2.83 -2.21 9.12
C GLN A 65 -1.62 -1.30 9.20
N LEU A 66 -1.71 -0.13 8.58
CA LEU A 66 -0.65 0.86 8.63
C LEU A 66 -1.06 2.02 9.52
N GLU A 67 -0.13 2.52 10.31
CA GLU A 67 -0.33 3.78 10.99
C GLU A 67 0.12 4.89 10.07
N ILE A 68 -0.84 5.69 9.62
CA ILE A 68 -0.63 6.74 8.63
C ILE A 68 -0.63 8.10 9.33
N ALA A 69 0.40 8.89 9.06
CA ALA A 69 0.42 10.29 9.46
C ALA A 69 -0.26 11.13 8.38
N CYS A 70 -1.36 11.76 8.73
CA CYS A 70 -2.13 12.63 7.84
C CYS A 70 -2.83 13.69 8.70
N ALA A 71 -2.35 14.92 8.63
CA ALA A 71 -2.87 16.03 9.43
C ALA A 71 -3.31 17.19 8.53
N GLU A 72 -3.94 16.87 7.42
CA GLU A 72 -4.37 17.85 6.44
C GLU A 72 -5.73 18.43 6.79
N PRO A 73 -6.01 19.69 6.41
CA PRO A 73 -7.31 20.32 6.69
C PRO A 73 -8.46 19.60 6.00
N ALA A 74 -9.65 19.73 6.58
CA ALA A 74 -10.87 19.25 5.97
C ALA A 74 -11.02 19.79 4.54
N GLY A 75 -11.47 18.95 3.63
CA GLY A 75 -11.62 19.29 2.22
C GLY A 75 -10.38 19.11 1.36
N THR A 76 -9.24 18.80 1.95
CA THR A 76 -8.02 18.55 1.19
C THR A 76 -8.16 17.26 0.37
N GLU A 77 -7.69 17.32 -0.88
CA GLU A 77 -7.49 16.11 -1.69
C GLU A 77 -6.00 15.90 -1.88
N ILE A 78 -5.57 14.67 -1.64
CA ILE A 78 -4.18 14.27 -1.81
C ILE A 78 -4.13 13.31 -3.00
N GLU A 79 -3.42 13.70 -4.04
CA GLU A 79 -3.25 12.85 -5.22
C GLU A 79 -1.93 12.10 -5.13
N ASN A 80 -1.88 10.95 -5.79
CA ASN A 80 -0.67 10.12 -5.87
C ASN A 80 -0.13 9.72 -4.50
N ALA A 81 -1.02 9.42 -3.59
CA ALA A 81 -0.64 8.87 -2.30
C ALA A 81 -0.43 7.36 -2.47
N PHE A 82 0.79 6.98 -2.83
CA PHE A 82 1.08 5.58 -3.13
C PHE A 82 1.18 4.73 -1.88
N VAL A 83 0.60 3.51 -1.96
CA VAL A 83 0.98 2.42 -1.09
C VAL A 83 1.86 1.50 -1.93
N ILE A 84 3.07 1.26 -1.48
CA ILE A 84 4.06 0.51 -2.24
C ILE A 84 4.34 -0.81 -1.54
N LEU A 85 4.16 -1.90 -2.29
CA LEU A 85 4.50 -3.23 -1.85
C LEU A 85 5.74 -3.69 -2.61
N THR A 86 6.68 -4.30 -1.89
CA THR A 86 7.82 -4.96 -2.50
C THR A 86 7.57 -6.46 -2.45
N ALA A 87 7.84 -7.14 -3.54
CA ALA A 87 7.57 -8.56 -3.67
C ALA A 87 8.68 -9.29 -4.42
N GLU A 88 8.72 -10.60 -4.21
CA GLU A 88 9.58 -11.50 -4.98
C GLU A 88 8.70 -12.60 -5.56
N ALA A 89 8.89 -12.88 -6.84
CA ALA A 89 8.19 -13.94 -7.52
C ALA A 89 9.12 -14.53 -8.60
N GLY A 90 9.33 -15.84 -8.56
CA GLY A 90 10.17 -16.53 -9.55
C GLY A 90 11.60 -16.01 -9.61
N GLY A 91 12.18 -15.58 -8.51
CA GLY A 91 13.53 -15.05 -8.45
C GLY A 91 13.67 -13.60 -8.92
N THR A 92 12.58 -12.94 -9.23
CA THR A 92 12.55 -11.55 -9.67
C THR A 92 11.95 -10.67 -8.60
N GLY A 93 12.54 -9.51 -8.37
CA GLY A 93 11.99 -8.50 -7.48
C GLY A 93 11.00 -7.61 -8.21
N TRP A 94 9.93 -7.25 -7.51
CA TRP A 94 8.86 -6.42 -8.05
C TRP A 94 8.49 -5.33 -7.06
N ARG A 95 8.07 -4.20 -7.59
CA ARG A 95 7.46 -3.13 -6.80
C ARG A 95 6.05 -2.93 -7.32
N ILE A 96 5.10 -3.03 -6.42
CA ILE A 96 3.67 -2.85 -6.75
C ILE A 96 3.25 -1.52 -6.16
N LEU A 97 2.82 -0.60 -7.02
CA LEU A 97 2.44 0.75 -6.63
C LEU A 97 0.94 0.89 -6.73
N ALA A 98 0.29 0.92 -5.57
CA ALA A 98 -1.14 1.22 -5.51
C ALA A 98 -1.29 2.73 -5.40
N ARG A 99 -1.72 3.36 -6.49
CA ARG A 99 -1.96 4.80 -6.50
C ARG A 99 -3.30 5.08 -5.87
N THR A 100 -3.29 5.86 -4.80
CA THR A 100 -4.52 6.25 -4.13
C THR A 100 -4.74 7.75 -4.21
N ARG A 101 -6.01 8.13 -4.18
CA ARG A 101 -6.45 9.49 -3.95
C ARG A 101 -7.07 9.52 -2.57
N VAL A 102 -6.71 10.51 -1.77
CA VAL A 102 -7.20 10.63 -0.40
C VAL A 102 -8.02 11.91 -0.29
N ARG A 103 -9.25 11.78 0.18
CA ARG A 103 -10.07 12.94 0.51
C ARG A 103 -10.15 13.06 2.04
N VAL A 104 -9.86 14.23 2.54
CA VAL A 104 -10.01 14.54 3.96
C VAL A 104 -11.40 15.13 4.17
N ASP A 105 -12.23 14.45 4.97
CA ASP A 105 -13.62 14.88 5.18
C ASP A 105 -13.71 16.04 6.17
N ARG A 106 -14.96 16.44 6.48
CA ARG A 106 -15.21 17.59 7.38
C ARG A 106 -14.68 17.36 8.79
N ASP A 107 -14.52 16.12 9.19
CA ASP A 107 -14.03 15.75 10.51
C ASP A 107 -12.52 15.50 10.51
N GLY A 108 -11.86 15.75 9.39
CA GLY A 108 -10.42 15.55 9.24
C GLY A 108 -10.03 14.11 8.98
N VAL A 109 -10.98 13.21 8.70
CA VAL A 109 -10.71 11.81 8.45
C VAL A 109 -10.28 11.61 7.00
N PRO A 110 -9.11 11.00 6.77
CA PRO A 110 -8.68 10.70 5.40
C PRO A 110 -9.41 9.47 4.87
N HIS A 111 -9.88 9.57 3.63
CA HIS A 111 -10.56 8.48 2.93
C HIS A 111 -9.78 8.14 1.66
N PRO A 112 -8.94 7.12 1.70
CA PRO A 112 -8.21 6.69 0.51
C PRO A 112 -9.11 5.88 -0.43
N VAL A 113 -8.89 6.05 -1.73
CA VAL A 113 -9.50 5.24 -2.78
C VAL A 113 -8.39 4.83 -3.73
N THR A 114 -8.28 3.55 -3.99
CA THR A 114 -7.29 3.04 -4.95
C THR A 114 -7.78 3.32 -6.35
N GLU A 115 -6.96 4.03 -7.13
CA GLU A 115 -7.29 4.39 -8.50
C GLU A 115 -6.64 3.45 -9.50
N ARG A 116 -5.45 2.95 -9.20
CA ARG A 116 -4.65 2.22 -10.17
C ARG A 116 -3.54 1.42 -9.49
N ILE A 117 -3.24 0.27 -10.06
CA ILE A 117 -2.10 -0.55 -9.65
C ILE A 117 -1.09 -0.57 -10.79
N ASP A 118 0.13 -0.12 -10.52
CA ASP A 118 1.25 -0.25 -11.44
C ASP A 118 2.25 -1.24 -10.87
N VAL A 119 2.86 -2.03 -11.75
CA VAL A 119 3.83 -3.05 -11.34
C VAL A 119 5.12 -2.80 -12.10
N GLN A 120 6.22 -2.72 -11.36
CA GLN A 120 7.55 -2.47 -11.92
C GLN A 120 8.49 -3.58 -11.50
N GLU A 121 9.24 -4.08 -12.46
CA GLU A 121 10.34 -4.99 -12.15
C GLU A 121 11.45 -4.17 -11.51
N VAL A 122 11.97 -4.65 -10.38
CA VAL A 122 13.03 -3.96 -9.66
C VAL A 122 14.31 -4.72 -9.92
N GLY A 123 15.20 -4.13 -10.64
CA GLY A 123 16.55 -4.59 -10.94
C GLY A 123 16.93 -6.01 -10.56
N PHE A 124 18.18 -6.34 -10.68
CA PHE A 124 18.65 -7.68 -10.38
C PHE A 124 19.14 -7.77 -8.97
N TYR A 125 18.42 -8.47 -8.12
CA TYR A 125 18.93 -8.80 -6.82
C TYR A 125 19.95 -9.90 -6.97
N GLY A 126 21.04 -9.78 -6.23
CA GLY A 126 22.11 -10.76 -6.32
C GLY A 126 23.02 -10.56 -7.50
N GLN A 127 22.84 -9.51 -8.24
CA GLN A 127 23.74 -9.15 -9.29
C GLN A 127 25.00 -8.49 -8.77
N GLY A 128 25.04 -8.34 -7.62
CA GLY A 128 26.25 -7.77 -7.03
C GLY A 128 26.85 -6.75 -7.92
#